data_075baffa3489d5ae9dc55fd42fd3a4cc
#
_entry.id   075baffa3489d5ae9dc55fd42fd3a4cc
#
_cell.length_a   1.000
_cell.length_b   1.000
_cell.length_c   1.000
_cell.angle_alpha   90.00
_cell.angle_beta   90.00
_cell.angle_gamma   90.00
#
_symmetry.space_group_name_H-M   'P 1'
#
loop_
_entity.id
_entity.type
_entity.pdbx_description
1 polymer ?
#
loop_
_entity_poly.entity_id
_entity_poly.type
_entity_poly.pdbx_seq_one_letter_code
_entity_poly.pdbx_strand_id
1 'polypeptide(L)'
;MLNADVAGIIEAMSSILPAVDKEALLQSTEMGQHMVDLINEGLRVSADGWVDDDLTFVNPWGFDLSEIKVPILLYQGSEDKMVPFAHGQWLAEHLPQEKLKKHLIQGQGHISIFVGQCDGIIGDLLEIAKAA
;
A
#
# COMPACT_ATOMS: atom_id res chain seq x y z
N MET A 1 -19.90 15.19 8.67
CA MET A 1 -18.88 14.26 9.20
C MET A 1 -19.25 12.86 8.78
N LEU A 2 -18.40 12.20 8.03
CA LEU A 2 -18.54 10.76 7.77
C LEU A 2 -18.31 10.04 9.11
N ASN A 3 -19.33 9.42 9.65
CA ASN A 3 -19.19 8.52 10.81
C ASN A 3 -19.00 7.12 10.23
N ALA A 4 -17.85 6.89 9.59
CA ALA A 4 -17.53 5.58 9.07
C ALA A 4 -17.17 4.66 10.26
N ASP A 5 -17.68 3.44 10.23
CA ASP A 5 -17.19 2.31 11.01
C ASP A 5 -16.49 1.31 10.08
N VAL A 6 -15.86 0.28 10.65
CA VAL A 6 -15.13 -0.74 9.86
C VAL A 6 -16.02 -1.40 8.82
N ALA A 7 -17.28 -1.71 9.17
CA ALA A 7 -18.23 -2.35 8.26
C ALA A 7 -18.59 -1.43 7.09
N GLY A 8 -18.83 -0.16 7.36
CA GLY A 8 -19.11 0.86 6.34
C GLY A 8 -17.93 1.09 5.39
N ILE A 9 -16.69 1.07 5.90
CA ILE A 9 -15.48 1.13 5.06
C ILE A 9 -15.39 -0.09 4.14
N ILE A 10 -15.56 -1.30 4.69
CA ILE A 10 -15.52 -2.54 3.90
C ILE A 10 -16.61 -2.54 2.81
N GLU A 11 -17.80 -2.05 3.10
CA GLU A 11 -18.89 -1.94 2.14
C GLU A 11 -18.56 -0.92 1.04
N ALA A 12 -18.15 0.29 1.41
CA ALA A 12 -17.81 1.36 0.47
C ALA A 12 -16.65 0.97 -0.47
N MET A 13 -15.67 0.24 0.04
CA MET A 13 -14.49 -0.22 -0.71
C MET A 13 -14.65 -1.65 -1.26
N SER A 14 -15.85 -2.24 -1.23
CA SER A 14 -16.08 -3.66 -1.53
C SER A 14 -15.60 -4.11 -2.92
N SER A 15 -15.56 -3.21 -3.90
CA SER A 15 -15.09 -3.49 -5.26
C SER A 15 -13.57 -3.61 -5.38
N ILE A 16 -12.83 -2.94 -4.50
CA ILE A 16 -11.37 -2.85 -4.51
C ILE A 16 -10.69 -3.60 -3.34
N LEU A 17 -11.48 -4.12 -2.38
CA LEU A 17 -11.00 -4.96 -1.30
C LEU A 17 -11.21 -6.44 -1.64
N PRO A 18 -10.13 -7.21 -1.91
CA PRO A 18 -10.22 -8.67 -2.03
C PRO A 18 -10.57 -9.31 -0.67
N ALA A 19 -10.95 -10.59 -0.70
CA ALA A 19 -11.36 -11.32 0.51
C ALA A 19 -10.27 -11.30 1.59
N VAL A 20 -9.01 -11.45 1.21
CA VAL A 20 -7.86 -11.46 2.12
C VAL A 20 -7.67 -10.13 2.85
N ASP A 21 -7.97 -9.00 2.20
CA ASP A 21 -7.88 -7.67 2.84
C ASP A 21 -9.07 -7.43 3.79
N LYS A 22 -10.27 -7.87 3.39
CA LYS A 22 -11.45 -7.81 4.29
C LYS A 22 -11.19 -8.63 5.56
N GLU A 23 -10.63 -9.81 5.41
CA GLU A 23 -10.28 -10.68 6.53
C GLU A 23 -9.24 -10.01 7.44
N ALA A 24 -8.19 -9.41 6.87
CA ALA A 24 -7.17 -8.70 7.63
C ALA A 24 -7.74 -7.54 8.46
N LEU A 25 -8.68 -6.76 7.90
CA LEU A 25 -9.37 -5.69 8.63
C LEU A 25 -10.28 -6.20 9.75
N LEU A 26 -10.93 -7.35 9.55
CA LEU A 26 -11.87 -7.92 10.53
C LEU A 26 -11.16 -8.68 11.65
N GLN A 27 -10.02 -9.29 11.38
CA GLN A 27 -9.25 -10.06 12.37
C GLN A 27 -8.54 -9.18 13.40
N SER A 28 -8.18 -7.95 13.03
CA SER A 28 -7.53 -6.99 13.92
C SER A 28 -8.43 -5.80 14.21
N THR A 29 -9.04 -5.78 15.41
CA THR A 29 -9.83 -4.64 15.87
C THR A 29 -9.04 -3.35 15.83
N GLU A 30 -7.74 -3.39 16.18
CA GLU A 30 -6.86 -2.23 16.17
C GLU A 30 -6.63 -1.71 14.74
N MET A 31 -6.38 -2.61 13.77
CA MET A 31 -6.19 -2.24 12.38
C MET A 31 -7.48 -1.65 11.79
N GLY A 32 -8.62 -2.30 12.03
CA GLY A 32 -9.91 -1.79 11.59
C GLY A 32 -10.22 -0.39 12.14
N GLN A 33 -10.00 -0.18 13.43
CA GLN A 33 -10.19 1.13 14.06
C GLN A 33 -9.20 2.17 13.53
N HIS A 34 -7.94 1.79 13.32
CA HIS A 34 -6.93 2.67 12.73
C HIS A 34 -7.33 3.14 11.34
N MET A 35 -7.85 2.26 10.49
CA MET A 35 -8.37 2.65 9.16
C MET A 35 -9.55 3.62 9.25
N VAL A 36 -10.47 3.40 10.19
CA VAL A 36 -11.57 4.34 10.48
C VAL A 36 -11.03 5.72 10.84
N ASP A 37 -10.08 5.76 11.77
CA ASP A 37 -9.49 7.01 12.27
C ASP A 37 -8.74 7.76 11.16
N LEU A 38 -7.97 7.05 10.31
CA LEU A 38 -7.26 7.62 9.16
C LEU A 38 -8.22 8.26 8.15
N ILE A 39 -9.29 7.56 7.77
CA ILE A 39 -10.27 8.06 6.81
C ILE A 39 -11.02 9.26 7.39
N ASN A 40 -11.46 9.17 8.64
CA ASN A 40 -12.16 10.28 9.30
C ASN A 40 -11.27 11.52 9.45
N GLU A 41 -10.01 11.36 9.81
CA GLU A 41 -9.07 12.49 9.91
C GLU A 41 -8.70 13.03 8.54
N GLY A 42 -8.37 12.18 7.55
CA GLY A 42 -8.02 12.59 6.21
C GLY A 42 -9.13 13.36 5.50
N LEU A 43 -10.39 12.96 5.71
CA LEU A 43 -11.56 13.59 5.11
C LEU A 43 -12.26 14.61 6.04
N ARG A 44 -11.65 14.97 7.16
CA ARG A 44 -12.25 15.84 8.20
C ARG A 44 -12.61 17.22 7.68
N VAL A 45 -11.84 17.78 6.78
CA VAL A 45 -12.04 19.13 6.22
C VAL A 45 -12.69 19.05 4.85
N SER A 46 -12.08 18.31 3.92
CA SER A 46 -12.58 18.10 2.55
C SER A 46 -11.93 16.86 1.93
N ALA A 47 -12.39 16.46 0.76
CA ALA A 47 -11.78 15.41 -0.05
C ALA A 47 -10.75 15.96 -1.07
N ASP A 48 -10.46 17.26 -1.05
CA ASP A 48 -9.65 17.92 -2.08
C ASP A 48 -8.24 17.32 -2.17
N GLY A 49 -7.60 17.04 -1.02
CA GLY A 49 -6.28 16.41 -1.00
C GLY A 49 -6.27 15.01 -1.64
N TRP A 50 -7.31 14.22 -1.43
CA TRP A 50 -7.45 12.90 -2.08
C TRP A 50 -7.62 13.06 -3.60
N VAL A 51 -8.45 14.02 -4.03
CA VAL A 51 -8.64 14.31 -5.46
C VAL A 51 -7.32 14.78 -6.11
N ASP A 52 -6.53 15.60 -5.43
CA ASP A 52 -5.24 16.07 -5.91
C ASP A 52 -4.24 14.91 -6.07
N ASP A 53 -4.22 13.96 -5.12
CA ASP A 53 -3.41 12.75 -5.21
C ASP A 53 -3.83 11.88 -6.41
N ASP A 54 -5.12 11.64 -6.61
CA ASP A 54 -5.65 10.87 -7.74
C ASP A 54 -5.30 11.53 -9.09
N LEU A 55 -5.37 12.85 -9.18
CA LEU A 55 -4.94 13.61 -10.36
C LEU A 55 -3.43 13.50 -10.60
N THR A 56 -2.65 13.39 -9.54
CA THR A 56 -1.19 13.20 -9.63
C THR A 56 -0.83 11.82 -10.18
N PHE A 57 -1.57 10.77 -9.83
CA PHE A 57 -1.32 9.41 -10.31
C PHE A 57 -1.47 9.23 -11.83
N VAL A 58 -2.26 10.08 -12.49
CA VAL A 58 -2.46 10.01 -13.96
C VAL A 58 -1.48 10.88 -14.75
N ASN A 59 -0.58 11.58 -14.08
CA ASN A 59 0.45 12.39 -14.70
C ASN A 59 1.82 11.68 -14.72
N PRO A 60 2.72 12.01 -15.68
CA PRO A 60 4.08 11.53 -15.66
C PRO A 60 4.80 11.92 -14.36
N TRP A 61 5.62 11.03 -13.82
CA TRP A 61 6.38 11.29 -12.58
C TRP A 61 7.41 12.41 -12.69
N GLY A 62 7.85 12.76 -13.90
CA GLY A 62 8.79 13.85 -14.14
C GLY A 62 10.25 13.53 -13.81
N PHE A 63 10.58 12.27 -13.50
CA PHE A 63 11.94 11.79 -13.28
C PHE A 63 12.14 10.38 -13.85
N ASP A 64 13.40 10.00 -14.09
CA ASP A 64 13.78 8.66 -14.55
C ASP A 64 14.04 7.75 -13.34
N LEU A 65 13.47 6.54 -13.36
CA LEU A 65 13.67 5.55 -12.29
C LEU A 65 15.15 5.17 -12.10
N SER A 66 15.97 5.22 -13.16
CA SER A 66 17.42 4.97 -13.09
C SER A 66 18.20 6.00 -12.26
N GLU A 67 17.58 7.15 -11.97
CA GLU A 67 18.18 8.18 -11.11
C GLU A 67 18.08 7.87 -9.62
N ILE A 68 17.31 6.86 -9.22
CA ILE A 68 17.18 6.45 -7.82
C ILE A 68 18.48 5.81 -7.35
N LYS A 69 19.11 6.42 -6.34
CA LYS A 69 20.42 5.99 -5.80
C LYS A 69 20.33 5.30 -4.43
N VAL A 70 19.17 5.37 -3.79
CA VAL A 70 18.92 4.75 -2.48
C VAL A 70 18.44 3.31 -2.64
N PRO A 71 18.61 2.42 -1.63
CA PRO A 71 18.00 1.11 -1.61
C PRO A 71 16.47 1.17 -1.72
N ILE A 72 15.89 0.24 -2.44
CA ILE A 72 14.45 0.14 -2.69
C ILE A 72 13.95 -1.20 -2.18
N LEU A 73 12.90 -1.18 -1.36
CA LEU A 73 12.13 -2.36 -0.98
C LEU A 73 10.77 -2.29 -1.67
N LEU A 74 10.49 -3.27 -2.52
CA LEU A 74 9.21 -3.39 -3.22
C LEU A 74 8.42 -4.57 -2.67
N TYR A 75 7.30 -4.29 -2.05
CA TYR A 75 6.33 -5.28 -1.59
C TYR A 75 5.02 -5.12 -2.36
N GLN A 76 4.53 -6.20 -3.00
CA GLN A 76 3.28 -6.19 -3.75
C GLN A 76 2.57 -7.52 -3.61
N GLY A 77 1.27 -7.49 -3.30
CA GLY A 77 0.41 -8.66 -3.23
C GLY A 77 -0.23 -9.00 -4.58
N SER A 78 -0.36 -10.30 -4.90
CA SER A 78 -0.96 -10.72 -6.17
C SER A 78 -2.46 -10.49 -6.26
N GLU A 79 -3.15 -10.37 -5.10
CA GLU A 79 -4.59 -10.13 -4.99
C GLU A 79 -4.93 -8.64 -4.81
N ASP A 80 -3.93 -7.76 -4.89
CA ASP A 80 -4.14 -6.32 -4.75
C ASP A 80 -5.04 -5.79 -5.86
N LYS A 81 -6.21 -5.26 -5.47
CA LYS A 81 -7.20 -4.66 -6.37
C LYS A 81 -7.18 -3.14 -6.35
N MET A 82 -6.47 -2.52 -5.39
CA MET A 82 -6.26 -1.07 -5.35
C MET A 82 -5.13 -0.68 -6.30
N VAL A 83 -4.01 -1.40 -6.21
CA VAL A 83 -2.87 -1.24 -7.12
C VAL A 83 -2.67 -2.57 -7.85
N PRO A 84 -3.00 -2.67 -9.14
CA PRO A 84 -2.91 -3.91 -9.89
C PRO A 84 -1.52 -4.55 -9.81
N PHE A 85 -1.46 -5.86 -9.62
CA PHE A 85 -0.20 -6.61 -9.48
C PHE A 85 0.80 -6.36 -10.63
N ALA A 86 0.27 -6.10 -11.85
CA ALA A 86 1.08 -5.76 -13.00
C ALA A 86 1.92 -4.47 -12.79
N HIS A 87 1.48 -3.53 -11.94
CA HIS A 87 2.27 -2.34 -11.62
C HIS A 87 3.51 -2.71 -10.80
N GLY A 88 3.36 -3.59 -9.80
CA GLY A 88 4.50 -4.10 -9.03
C GLY A 88 5.46 -4.92 -9.87
N GLN A 89 4.94 -5.74 -10.80
CA GLN A 89 5.76 -6.49 -11.75
C GLN A 89 6.55 -5.53 -12.66
N TRP A 90 5.88 -4.52 -13.21
CA TRP A 90 6.53 -3.51 -14.04
C TRP A 90 7.62 -2.75 -13.28
N LEU A 91 7.34 -2.31 -12.05
CA LEU A 91 8.34 -1.67 -11.19
C LEU A 91 9.52 -2.59 -10.91
N ALA A 92 9.26 -3.88 -10.65
CA ALA A 92 10.29 -4.87 -10.40
C ALA A 92 11.23 -5.11 -11.60
N GLU A 93 10.78 -4.79 -12.83
CA GLU A 93 11.57 -4.91 -14.06
C GLU A 93 12.31 -3.62 -14.41
N HIS A 94 11.77 -2.44 -14.03
CA HIS A 94 12.28 -1.13 -14.47
C HIS A 94 13.09 -0.37 -13.41
N LEU A 95 12.98 -0.74 -12.13
CA LEU A 95 13.79 -0.16 -11.07
C LEU A 95 15.26 -0.61 -11.15
N PRO A 96 16.25 0.21 -10.68
CA PRO A 96 17.64 -0.18 -10.63
C PRO A 96 17.85 -1.50 -9.87
N GLN A 97 18.22 -2.57 -10.57
CA GLN A 97 18.25 -3.92 -10.00
C GLN A 97 19.26 -4.08 -8.86
N GLU A 98 20.36 -3.33 -8.89
CA GLU A 98 21.38 -3.31 -7.84
C GLU A 98 20.92 -2.62 -6.54
N LYS A 99 19.80 -1.87 -6.61
CA LYS A 99 19.18 -1.19 -5.46
C LYS A 99 17.92 -1.89 -4.96
N LEU A 100 17.38 -2.83 -5.75
CA LEU A 100 16.06 -3.39 -5.54
C LEU A 100 16.09 -4.71 -4.79
N LYS A 101 15.39 -4.77 -3.64
CA LYS A 101 14.94 -6.00 -3.01
C LYS A 101 13.42 -6.10 -3.22
N LYS A 102 12.95 -7.13 -3.94
CA LYS A 102 11.55 -7.27 -4.33
C LYS A 102 10.88 -8.46 -3.66
N HIS A 103 9.65 -8.26 -3.22
CA HIS A 103 8.76 -9.25 -2.62
C HIS A 103 7.38 -9.19 -3.30
N LEU A 104 7.22 -9.97 -4.38
CA LEU A 104 5.95 -10.14 -5.08
C LEU A 104 5.25 -11.37 -4.50
N ILE A 105 4.30 -11.16 -3.58
CA ILE A 105 3.78 -12.20 -2.69
C ILE A 105 2.42 -12.68 -3.16
N GLN A 106 2.32 -13.99 -3.42
CA GLN A 106 1.07 -14.62 -3.86
C GLN A 106 0.05 -14.68 -2.72
N GLY A 107 -1.23 -14.44 -3.06
CA GLY A 107 -2.34 -14.55 -2.13
C GLY A 107 -2.48 -13.38 -1.15
N GLN A 108 -1.67 -12.34 -1.27
CA GLN A 108 -1.79 -11.12 -0.47
C GLN A 108 -2.45 -10.00 -1.27
N GLY A 109 -3.22 -9.15 -0.60
CA GLY A 109 -3.81 -7.94 -1.15
C GLY A 109 -3.02 -6.68 -0.76
N HIS A 110 -3.67 -5.54 -0.79
CA HIS A 110 -3.09 -4.23 -0.45
C HIS A 110 -2.85 -4.06 1.05
N ILE A 111 -3.83 -4.46 1.87
CA ILE A 111 -3.80 -4.31 3.33
C ILE A 111 -3.16 -5.53 3.97
N SER A 112 -3.54 -6.72 3.54
CA SER A 112 -3.07 -7.97 4.12
C SER A 112 -1.58 -8.19 3.97
N ILE A 113 -0.96 -7.67 2.90
CA ILE A 113 0.50 -7.73 2.73
C ILE A 113 1.21 -6.96 3.83
N PHE A 114 0.74 -5.77 4.19
CA PHE A 114 1.33 -4.98 5.27
C PHE A 114 1.20 -5.72 6.61
N VAL A 115 -0.01 -6.20 6.94
CA VAL A 115 -0.28 -6.93 8.18
C VAL A 115 0.56 -8.20 8.27
N GLY A 116 0.62 -8.98 7.17
CA GLY A 116 1.31 -10.26 7.13
C GLY A 116 2.85 -10.17 7.01
N GLN A 117 3.37 -9.03 6.55
CA GLN A 117 4.81 -8.86 6.28
C GLN A 117 5.47 -7.77 7.13
N CYS A 118 4.78 -7.21 8.12
CA CYS A 118 5.28 -6.11 8.95
C CYS A 118 6.68 -6.39 9.51
N ASP A 119 6.88 -7.54 10.13
CA ASP A 119 8.17 -7.94 10.69
C ASP A 119 9.26 -8.10 9.62
N GLY A 120 8.89 -8.65 8.46
CA GLY A 120 9.78 -8.77 7.30
C GLY A 120 10.21 -7.42 6.75
N ILE A 121 9.25 -6.49 6.59
CA ILE A 121 9.51 -5.12 6.13
C ILE A 121 10.45 -4.40 7.10
N ILE A 122 10.16 -4.46 8.41
CA ILE A 122 11.00 -3.86 9.44
C ILE A 122 12.39 -4.50 9.45
N GLY A 123 12.48 -5.83 9.34
CA GLY A 123 13.73 -6.56 9.25
C GLY A 123 14.60 -6.07 8.09
N ASP A 124 14.02 -5.98 6.89
CA ASP A 124 14.71 -5.51 5.69
C ASP A 124 15.20 -4.06 5.84
N LEU A 125 14.37 -3.17 6.40
CA LEU A 125 14.75 -1.78 6.67
C LEU A 125 15.91 -1.68 7.66
N LEU A 126 15.91 -2.50 8.72
CA LEU A 126 16.99 -2.55 9.71
C LEU A 126 18.29 -3.09 9.11
N GLU A 127 18.23 -4.05 8.19
CA GLU A 127 19.43 -4.54 7.47
C GLU A 127 20.04 -3.42 6.63
N ILE A 128 19.23 -2.67 5.90
CA ILE A 128 19.69 -1.54 5.10
C ILE A 128 20.31 -0.46 5.99
N ALA A 129 19.65 -0.11 7.09
CA ALA A 129 20.15 0.92 8.01
C ALA A 129 21.48 0.55 8.68
N LYS A 130 21.78 -0.76 8.86
CA LYS A 130 23.06 -1.22 9.41
C LYS A 130 24.19 -1.22 8.36
N ALA A 131 23.84 -1.26 7.07
CA ALA A 131 24.79 -1.29 5.97
C ALA A 131 25.16 0.10 5.43
N ALA A 132 24.44 1.13 5.84
CA ALA A 132 24.64 2.54 5.46
C ALA A 132 25.64 3.24 6.39
#